data_abd77bf79189140c74bad00a6e1080f2
#
_entry.id   abd77bf79189140c74bad00a6e1080f2
#
_cell.length_a   1.000
_cell.length_b   1.000
_cell.length_c   1.000
_cell.angle_alpha   90.00
_cell.angle_beta   90.00
_cell.angle_gamma   90.00
#
_symmetry.space_group_name_H-M   'P 1'
#
loop_
_entity.id
_entity.type
_entity.pdbx_description
1 polymer ?
#
loop_
_entity_poly.entity_id
_entity_poly.type
_entity_poly.pdbx_seq_one_letter_code
_entity_poly.pdbx_strand_id
1 'polypeptide(L)'
;MGMHKIAKMPSPEELKEEMPLSEEAKQIKAARDKEIRDVFTGASDKFLVIIGPCSADNETAVMDYLGRLARVQKDLADKLLIIPRIYTNKPRTTGDGYKGMVHQPDPEKAPDMASGLRSVRKLHMEALEEFHMPAADEMLYPGNWPYMEDLLSYVAVGARSVENQQHRLTVSGFDIPAGMKNPTGGDLTVMMLSLIHISEPTRRTPI
;
A
#
# COMPACT_ATOMS: atom_id res chain seq x y z
N MET A 1 27.42 -13.50 -16.27
CA MET A 1 27.09 -12.08 -16.48
C MET A 1 26.82 -11.46 -15.13
N GLY A 2 27.42 -10.29 -14.84
CA GLY A 2 27.18 -9.53 -13.59
C GLY A 2 25.96 -8.61 -13.72
N MET A 3 25.55 -7.98 -12.58
CA MET A 3 24.54 -6.92 -12.60
C MET A 3 25.10 -5.67 -13.29
N HIS A 4 24.29 -5.05 -14.14
CA HIS A 4 24.62 -3.78 -14.76
C HIS A 4 23.65 -2.71 -14.24
N LYS A 5 24.20 -1.53 -13.90
CA LYS A 5 23.39 -0.36 -13.56
C LYS A 5 22.71 0.17 -14.83
N ILE A 6 21.38 0.22 -14.84
CA ILE A 6 20.58 0.70 -15.98
C ILE A 6 20.30 2.19 -15.83
N ALA A 7 19.86 2.64 -14.63
CA ALA A 7 19.51 4.03 -14.36
C ALA A 7 19.71 4.36 -12.88
N LYS A 8 19.77 5.67 -12.56
CA LYS A 8 19.64 6.18 -11.20
C LYS A 8 18.13 6.33 -10.89
N MET A 9 17.68 5.77 -9.78
CA MET A 9 16.33 6.02 -9.27
C MET A 9 16.32 7.35 -8.49
N PRO A 10 15.23 8.12 -8.52
CA PRO A 10 15.07 9.22 -7.57
C PRO A 10 15.09 8.69 -6.13
N SER A 11 15.58 9.48 -5.18
CA SER A 11 15.41 9.13 -3.78
C SER A 11 13.93 9.35 -3.36
N PRO A 12 13.48 8.75 -2.23
CA PRO A 12 12.14 9.03 -1.70
C PRO A 12 11.92 10.52 -1.43
N GLU A 13 12.93 11.22 -0.92
CA GLU A 13 12.89 12.65 -0.64
C GLU A 13 12.76 13.46 -1.94
N GLU A 14 13.62 13.17 -2.94
CA GLU A 14 13.54 13.80 -4.27
C GLU A 14 12.15 13.65 -4.89
N LEU A 15 11.54 12.46 -4.77
CA LEU A 15 10.20 12.21 -5.33
C LEU A 15 9.09 12.92 -4.55
N LYS A 16 9.19 12.99 -3.22
CA LYS A 16 8.23 13.73 -2.37
C LYS A 16 8.33 15.24 -2.58
N GLU A 17 9.53 15.77 -2.86
CA GLU A 17 9.73 17.17 -3.23
C GLU A 17 9.19 17.47 -4.64
N GLU A 18 9.35 16.55 -5.59
CA GLU A 18 8.78 16.67 -6.95
C GLU A 18 7.23 16.61 -6.92
N MET A 19 6.66 15.81 -6.03
CA MET A 19 5.22 15.52 -5.93
C MET A 19 4.76 15.66 -4.47
N PRO A 20 4.72 16.87 -3.91
CA PRO A 20 4.35 17.07 -2.51
C PRO A 20 2.84 16.94 -2.30
N LEU A 21 2.43 16.40 -1.16
CA LEU A 21 1.05 16.47 -0.71
C LEU A 21 0.68 17.88 -0.29
N SER A 22 -0.54 18.30 -0.65
CA SER A 22 -1.14 19.52 -0.11
C SER A 22 -1.36 19.41 1.41
N GLU A 23 -1.39 20.54 2.11
CA GLU A 23 -1.69 20.55 3.56
C GLU A 23 -3.09 20.01 3.86
N GLU A 24 -4.05 20.22 2.97
CA GLU A 24 -5.39 19.64 3.05
C GLU A 24 -5.33 18.11 2.97
N ALA A 25 -4.62 17.55 2.00
CA ALA A 25 -4.45 16.10 1.85
C ALA A 25 -3.78 15.46 3.08
N LYS A 26 -2.78 16.12 3.67
CA LYS A 26 -2.16 15.66 4.92
C LYS A 26 -3.15 15.61 6.08
N GLN A 27 -4.00 16.63 6.21
CA GLN A 27 -5.04 16.66 7.25
C GLN A 27 -6.10 15.57 7.03
N ILE A 28 -6.55 15.36 5.79
CA ILE A 28 -7.49 14.30 5.43
C ILE A 28 -6.89 12.93 5.80
N LYS A 29 -5.63 12.68 5.39
CA LYS A 29 -4.93 11.45 5.71
C LYS A 29 -4.83 11.22 7.22
N ALA A 30 -4.41 12.22 7.98
CA ALA A 30 -4.29 12.11 9.43
C ALA A 30 -5.64 11.80 10.11
N ALA A 31 -6.73 12.42 9.64
CA ALA A 31 -8.08 12.15 10.13
C ALA A 31 -8.52 10.71 9.82
N ARG A 32 -8.28 10.24 8.59
CA ARG A 32 -8.62 8.88 8.17
C ARG A 32 -7.78 7.82 8.89
N ASP A 33 -6.49 8.06 9.08
CA ASP A 33 -5.60 7.16 9.84
C ASP A 33 -6.07 7.04 11.29
N LYS A 34 -6.56 8.15 11.89
CA LYS A 34 -7.16 8.12 13.21
C LYS A 34 -8.44 7.28 13.24
N GLU A 35 -9.36 7.47 12.29
CA GLU A 35 -10.60 6.67 12.20
C GLU A 35 -10.28 5.17 12.07
N ILE A 36 -9.31 4.81 11.23
CA ILE A 36 -8.86 3.43 11.04
C ILE A 36 -8.29 2.86 12.36
N ARG A 37 -7.44 3.63 13.04
CA ARG A 37 -6.89 3.24 14.35
C ARG A 37 -8.00 3.04 15.38
N ASP A 38 -9.00 3.91 15.41
CA ASP A 38 -10.13 3.83 16.33
C ASP A 38 -10.90 2.50 16.15
N VAL A 39 -11.04 2.01 14.91
CA VAL A 39 -11.64 0.69 14.64
C VAL A 39 -10.76 -0.43 15.17
N PHE A 40 -9.45 -0.41 14.92
CA PHE A 40 -8.53 -1.46 15.37
C PHE A 40 -8.37 -1.51 16.89
N THR A 41 -8.54 -0.39 17.57
CA THR A 41 -8.44 -0.30 19.04
C THR A 41 -9.77 -0.50 19.75
N GLY A 42 -10.87 -0.66 19.01
CA GLY A 42 -12.22 -0.81 19.58
C GLY A 42 -12.82 0.50 20.08
N ALA A 43 -12.25 1.65 19.74
CA ALA A 43 -12.82 2.97 20.02
C ALA A 43 -13.96 3.34 19.06
N SER A 44 -14.12 2.59 17.97
CA SER A 44 -15.19 2.73 17.00
C SER A 44 -15.79 1.38 16.65
N ASP A 45 -17.13 1.30 16.62
CA ASP A 45 -17.88 0.09 16.25
C ASP A 45 -18.08 -0.06 14.73
N LYS A 46 -17.48 0.81 13.92
CA LYS A 46 -17.58 0.71 12.46
C LYS A 46 -16.91 -0.57 11.96
N PHE A 47 -17.47 -1.16 10.92
CA PHE A 47 -16.87 -2.30 10.25
C PHE A 47 -15.85 -1.81 9.21
N LEU A 48 -14.62 -2.27 9.30
CA LEU A 48 -13.55 -1.92 8.34
C LEU A 48 -13.64 -2.80 7.10
N VAL A 49 -13.66 -2.17 5.92
CA VAL A 49 -13.71 -2.84 4.62
C VAL A 49 -12.53 -2.42 3.76
N ILE A 50 -11.66 -3.36 3.40
CA ILE A 50 -10.56 -3.14 2.46
C ILE A 50 -10.95 -3.79 1.13
N ILE A 51 -11.28 -2.98 0.14
CA ILE A 51 -11.87 -3.48 -1.12
C ILE A 51 -11.34 -2.75 -2.34
N GLY A 52 -11.14 -3.47 -3.43
CA GLY A 52 -10.71 -2.90 -4.70
C GLY A 52 -10.28 -3.97 -5.73
N PRO A 53 -9.84 -3.55 -6.91
CA PRO A 53 -9.39 -4.45 -7.97
C PRO A 53 -8.17 -5.26 -7.53
N CYS A 54 -7.93 -6.38 -8.20
CA CYS A 54 -6.76 -7.24 -7.94
C CYS A 54 -5.45 -6.56 -8.34
N SER A 55 -5.49 -5.65 -9.33
CA SER A 55 -4.35 -4.90 -9.85
C SER A 55 -4.80 -3.53 -10.32
N ALA A 56 -4.06 -2.50 -9.95
CA ALA A 56 -4.25 -1.14 -10.46
C ALA A 56 -3.35 -0.97 -11.71
N ASP A 57 -3.83 -1.44 -12.83
CA ASP A 57 -3.13 -1.42 -14.13
C ASP A 57 -3.67 -0.38 -15.11
N ASN A 58 -4.79 0.25 -14.79
CA ASN A 58 -5.42 1.31 -15.57
C ASN A 58 -5.90 2.43 -14.64
N GLU A 59 -5.24 3.57 -14.68
CA GLU A 59 -5.52 4.74 -13.84
C GLU A 59 -6.98 5.20 -13.97
N THR A 60 -7.49 5.35 -15.19
CA THR A 60 -8.87 5.81 -15.45
C THR A 60 -9.90 4.85 -14.83
N ALA A 61 -9.70 3.55 -14.99
CA ALA A 61 -10.61 2.55 -14.41
C ALA A 61 -10.56 2.55 -12.87
N VAL A 62 -9.37 2.75 -12.29
CA VAL A 62 -9.21 2.86 -10.83
C VAL A 62 -9.92 4.11 -10.31
N MET A 63 -9.75 5.26 -10.96
CA MET A 63 -10.39 6.52 -10.55
C MET A 63 -11.92 6.46 -10.67
N ASP A 64 -12.48 5.87 -11.73
CA ASP A 64 -13.93 5.63 -11.82
C ASP A 64 -14.43 4.71 -10.69
N TYR A 65 -13.69 3.65 -10.40
CA TYR A 65 -14.01 2.76 -9.29
C TYR A 65 -13.99 3.51 -7.95
N LEU A 66 -12.99 4.32 -7.69
CA LEU A 66 -12.86 5.13 -6.47
C LEU A 66 -14.01 6.14 -6.32
N GLY A 67 -14.39 6.80 -7.40
CA GLY A 67 -15.53 7.73 -7.39
C GLY A 67 -16.86 7.06 -7.04
N ARG A 68 -17.05 5.81 -7.46
CA ARG A 68 -18.21 4.99 -7.05
C ARG A 68 -18.11 4.57 -5.59
N LEU A 69 -16.93 4.15 -5.16
CA LEU A 69 -16.67 3.70 -3.80
C LEU A 69 -16.82 4.84 -2.79
N ALA A 70 -16.39 6.06 -3.13
CA ALA A 70 -16.55 7.24 -2.29
C ALA A 70 -18.03 7.58 -2.03
N ARG A 71 -18.91 7.38 -3.01
CA ARG A 71 -20.35 7.52 -2.82
C ARG A 71 -20.89 6.50 -1.82
N VAL A 72 -20.52 5.24 -1.96
CA VAL A 72 -20.88 4.17 -1.02
C VAL A 72 -20.36 4.47 0.39
N GLN A 73 -19.11 4.94 0.50
CA GLN A 73 -18.54 5.36 1.80
C GLN A 73 -19.36 6.48 2.44
N LYS A 74 -19.79 7.46 1.65
CA LYS A 74 -20.61 8.56 2.16
C LYS A 74 -21.97 8.07 2.69
N ASP A 75 -22.63 7.18 1.95
CA ASP A 75 -23.95 6.67 2.29
C ASP A 75 -23.93 5.73 3.51
N LEU A 76 -22.79 5.09 3.79
CA LEU A 76 -22.61 4.11 4.87
C LEU A 76 -21.60 4.58 5.94
N ALA A 77 -21.33 5.87 6.02
CA ALA A 77 -20.28 6.41 6.88
C ALA A 77 -20.50 6.17 8.39
N ASP A 78 -21.75 5.93 8.79
CA ASP A 78 -22.14 5.58 10.16
C ASP A 78 -21.78 4.14 10.56
N LYS A 79 -21.64 3.24 9.59
CA LYS A 79 -21.47 1.78 9.80
C LYS A 79 -20.16 1.24 9.27
N LEU A 80 -19.70 1.78 8.14
CA LEU A 80 -18.52 1.27 7.43
C LEU A 80 -17.41 2.31 7.40
N LEU A 81 -16.19 1.81 7.47
CA LEU A 81 -14.98 2.54 7.12
C LEU A 81 -14.30 1.80 5.98
N ILE A 82 -14.31 2.41 4.78
CA ILE A 82 -13.77 1.79 3.58
C ILE A 82 -12.37 2.30 3.31
N ILE A 83 -11.43 1.36 3.13
CA ILE A 83 -10.09 1.62 2.61
C ILE A 83 -10.04 1.05 1.19
N PRO A 84 -9.88 1.89 0.15
CA PRO A 84 -9.77 1.39 -1.21
C PRO A 84 -8.48 0.60 -1.39
N ARG A 85 -8.55 -0.53 -2.06
CA ARG A 85 -7.39 -1.33 -2.41
C ARG A 85 -6.88 -0.93 -3.78
N ILE A 86 -5.70 -0.33 -3.83
CA ILE A 86 -5.00 0.07 -5.05
C ILE A 86 -3.67 -0.68 -5.08
N TYR A 87 -3.69 -1.94 -5.54
CA TYR A 87 -2.48 -2.76 -5.59
C TYR A 87 -1.69 -2.47 -6.85
N THR A 88 -0.57 -1.77 -6.69
CA THR A 88 0.27 -1.26 -7.77
C THR A 88 1.39 -2.21 -8.17
N ASN A 89 1.60 -3.27 -7.41
CA ASN A 89 2.56 -4.32 -7.71
C ASN A 89 1.86 -5.65 -8.02
N LYS A 90 2.48 -6.46 -8.89
CA LYS A 90 1.95 -7.77 -9.24
C LYS A 90 3.03 -8.83 -9.08
N PRO A 91 2.97 -9.66 -8.02
CA PRO A 91 3.91 -10.76 -7.85
C PRO A 91 3.67 -11.82 -8.93
N ARG A 92 4.76 -12.25 -9.60
CA ARG A 92 4.73 -13.27 -10.65
C ARG A 92 5.69 -14.40 -10.30
N THR A 93 5.17 -15.58 -10.01
CA THR A 93 5.96 -16.75 -9.64
C THR A 93 6.83 -17.24 -10.81
N THR A 94 6.29 -17.23 -12.04
CA THR A 94 7.01 -17.63 -13.26
C THR A 94 7.86 -16.51 -13.86
N GLY A 95 7.70 -15.27 -13.39
CA GLY A 95 8.38 -14.10 -13.94
C GLY A 95 7.75 -13.53 -15.21
N ASP A 96 6.75 -14.20 -15.79
CA ASP A 96 6.07 -13.77 -17.01
C ASP A 96 4.88 -12.84 -16.75
N GLY A 97 4.56 -12.01 -17.76
CA GLY A 97 3.41 -11.11 -17.78
C GLY A 97 3.62 -9.80 -17.00
N TYR A 98 2.59 -8.99 -16.97
CA TYR A 98 2.59 -7.66 -16.35
C TYR A 98 2.96 -7.72 -14.85
N LYS A 99 3.95 -6.91 -14.46
CA LYS A 99 4.54 -6.92 -13.10
C LYS A 99 4.01 -5.82 -12.17
N GLY A 100 3.04 -5.06 -12.63
CA GLY A 100 2.43 -3.96 -11.90
C GLY A 100 2.97 -2.58 -12.33
N MET A 101 2.24 -1.55 -11.93
CA MET A 101 2.48 -0.15 -12.32
C MET A 101 3.88 0.35 -11.92
N VAL A 102 4.41 -0.10 -10.78
CA VAL A 102 5.78 0.27 -10.36
C VAL A 102 6.83 -0.13 -11.39
N HIS A 103 6.70 -1.31 -11.99
CA HIS A 103 7.66 -1.78 -12.98
C HIS A 103 7.38 -1.25 -14.38
N GLN A 104 6.11 -1.15 -14.71
CA GLN A 104 5.64 -0.94 -16.08
C GLN A 104 4.36 -0.08 -16.03
N PRO A 105 4.52 1.26 -15.85
CA PRO A 105 3.37 2.16 -15.75
C PRO A 105 2.52 2.18 -17.03
N ASP A 106 3.12 1.89 -18.18
CA ASP A 106 2.45 1.67 -19.46
C ASP A 106 2.65 0.20 -19.86
N PRO A 107 1.59 -0.63 -19.83
CA PRO A 107 1.71 -2.07 -20.15
C PRO A 107 2.24 -2.37 -21.55
N GLU A 108 2.15 -1.41 -22.49
CA GLU A 108 2.58 -1.58 -23.87
C GLU A 108 4.06 -1.17 -24.09
N LYS A 109 4.71 -0.59 -23.06
CA LYS A 109 6.11 -0.12 -23.15
C LYS A 109 7.07 -0.99 -22.34
N ALA A 110 8.35 -0.77 -22.57
CA ALA A 110 9.41 -1.38 -21.80
C ALA A 110 9.31 -0.94 -20.32
N PRO A 111 9.78 -1.79 -19.37
CA PRO A 111 9.79 -1.46 -17.96
C PRO A 111 10.57 -0.15 -17.67
N ASP A 112 9.96 0.73 -16.86
CA ASP A 112 10.55 1.96 -16.35
C ASP A 112 10.10 2.20 -14.90
N MET A 113 10.93 1.79 -13.95
CA MET A 113 10.60 1.88 -12.53
C MET A 113 10.59 3.34 -12.01
N ALA A 114 11.36 4.24 -12.61
CA ALA A 114 11.36 5.64 -12.18
C ALA A 114 10.04 6.33 -12.52
N SER A 115 9.56 6.14 -13.76
CA SER A 115 8.22 6.56 -14.16
C SER A 115 7.13 5.80 -13.41
N GLY A 116 7.35 4.51 -13.13
CA GLY A 116 6.43 3.68 -12.36
C GLY A 116 6.19 4.21 -10.95
N LEU A 117 7.23 4.60 -10.21
CA LEU A 117 7.09 5.18 -8.88
C LEU A 117 6.31 6.51 -8.91
N ARG A 118 6.53 7.34 -9.95
CA ARG A 118 5.76 8.58 -10.15
C ARG A 118 4.28 8.29 -10.41
N SER A 119 3.98 7.34 -11.28
CA SER A 119 2.61 6.94 -11.60
C SER A 119 1.87 6.38 -10.38
N VAL A 120 2.54 5.55 -9.58
CA VAL A 120 1.97 5.00 -8.35
C VAL A 120 1.71 6.11 -7.34
N ARG A 121 2.69 7.00 -7.11
CA ARG A 121 2.52 8.12 -6.18
C ARG A 121 1.37 9.03 -6.63
N LYS A 122 1.33 9.40 -7.93
CA LYS A 122 0.24 10.19 -8.51
C LYS A 122 -1.13 9.57 -8.25
N LEU A 123 -1.30 8.28 -8.55
CA LEU A 123 -2.57 7.58 -8.38
C LEU A 123 -3.04 7.57 -6.91
N HIS A 124 -2.13 7.35 -5.96
CA HIS A 124 -2.46 7.41 -4.54
C HIS A 124 -2.75 8.84 -4.04
N MET A 125 -2.06 9.84 -4.58
CA MET A 125 -2.35 11.25 -4.30
C MET A 125 -3.75 11.63 -4.78
N GLU A 126 -4.11 11.27 -6.01
CA GLU A 126 -5.44 11.52 -6.58
C GLU A 126 -6.55 10.83 -5.78
N ALA A 127 -6.32 9.59 -5.34
CA ALA A 127 -7.26 8.88 -4.46
C ALA A 127 -7.51 9.62 -3.13
N LEU A 128 -6.46 10.22 -2.57
CA LEU A 128 -6.52 10.98 -1.33
C LEU A 128 -7.14 12.37 -1.55
N GLU A 129 -6.69 13.12 -2.55
CA GLU A 129 -7.07 14.51 -2.79
C GLU A 129 -8.48 14.63 -3.37
N GLU A 130 -8.85 13.77 -4.32
CA GLU A 130 -10.13 13.84 -5.00
C GLU A 130 -11.25 13.13 -4.24
N PHE A 131 -10.95 11.96 -3.64
CA PHE A 131 -11.98 11.13 -2.99
C PHE A 131 -11.87 11.09 -1.46
N HIS A 132 -10.85 11.72 -0.87
CA HIS A 132 -10.58 11.70 0.57
C HIS A 132 -10.44 10.26 1.12
N MET A 133 -9.90 9.36 0.31
CA MET A 133 -9.78 7.96 0.60
C MET A 133 -8.32 7.48 0.46
N PRO A 134 -7.47 7.70 1.49
CA PRO A 134 -6.14 7.11 1.47
C PRO A 134 -6.25 5.60 1.39
N ALA A 135 -5.40 5.00 0.55
CA ALA A 135 -5.61 3.64 0.08
C ALA A 135 -4.75 2.60 0.82
N ALA A 136 -5.04 1.33 0.51
CA ALA A 136 -4.20 0.19 0.81
C ALA A 136 -3.41 -0.24 -0.42
N ASP A 137 -2.12 -0.56 -0.24
CA ASP A 137 -1.33 -1.24 -1.28
C ASP A 137 -0.66 -2.51 -0.73
N GLU A 138 -0.27 -3.40 -1.63
CA GLU A 138 0.51 -4.59 -1.28
C GLU A 138 2.01 -4.27 -1.35
N MET A 139 2.70 -4.36 -0.22
CA MET A 139 4.14 -4.19 -0.16
C MET A 139 4.84 -5.43 -0.76
N LEU A 140 5.08 -5.41 -2.06
CA LEU A 140 5.87 -6.44 -2.72
C LEU A 140 7.37 -6.22 -2.52
N TYR A 141 7.79 -4.97 -2.52
CA TYR A 141 9.17 -4.54 -2.32
C TYR A 141 9.26 -3.59 -1.13
N PRO A 142 9.84 -4.00 0.01
CA PRO A 142 9.98 -3.13 1.19
C PRO A 142 10.71 -1.82 0.90
N GLY A 143 11.65 -1.81 -0.06
CA GLY A 143 12.35 -0.60 -0.48
C GLY A 143 11.48 0.47 -1.13
N ASN A 144 10.24 0.14 -1.51
CA ASN A 144 9.29 1.12 -2.07
C ASN A 144 8.48 1.85 -0.98
N TRP A 145 8.49 1.35 0.25
CA TRP A 145 7.75 1.96 1.35
C TRP A 145 8.03 3.46 1.55
N PRO A 146 9.31 3.92 1.60
CA PRO A 146 9.59 5.34 1.84
C PRO A 146 9.01 6.29 0.78
N TYR A 147 8.71 5.80 -0.42
CA TYR A 147 8.08 6.61 -1.47
C TYR A 147 6.57 6.81 -1.27
N MET A 148 5.93 5.98 -0.42
CA MET A 148 4.46 5.90 -0.28
C MET A 148 3.98 6.05 1.17
N GLU A 149 4.88 6.18 2.14
CA GLU A 149 4.53 6.20 3.57
C GLU A 149 3.59 7.34 3.97
N ASP A 150 3.68 8.47 3.26
CA ASP A 150 2.84 9.64 3.45
C ASP A 150 1.46 9.54 2.76
N LEU A 151 1.19 8.46 2.02
CA LEU A 151 -0.01 8.26 1.21
C LEU A 151 -0.89 7.11 1.68
N LEU A 152 -0.27 6.01 2.13
CA LEU A 152 -0.99 4.78 2.46
C LEU A 152 -1.53 4.79 3.88
N SER A 153 -2.74 4.27 4.07
CA SER A 153 -3.37 4.06 5.38
C SER A 153 -3.48 2.59 5.79
N TYR A 154 -3.08 1.69 4.90
CA TYR A 154 -2.99 0.26 5.17
C TYR A 154 -2.01 -0.41 4.23
N VAL A 155 -1.26 -1.38 4.72
CA VAL A 155 -0.34 -2.18 3.90
C VAL A 155 -0.68 -3.65 4.02
N ALA A 156 -0.73 -4.36 2.90
CA ALA A 156 -0.82 -5.81 2.88
C ALA A 156 0.55 -6.45 2.58
N VAL A 157 0.90 -7.47 3.33
CA VAL A 157 2.02 -8.37 3.01
C VAL A 157 1.46 -9.60 2.32
N GLY A 158 1.87 -9.80 1.07
CA GLY A 158 1.36 -10.89 0.22
C GLY A 158 1.79 -12.27 0.68
N ALA A 159 1.06 -13.29 0.24
CA ALA A 159 1.28 -14.69 0.60
C ALA A 159 2.69 -15.22 0.27
N ARG A 160 3.36 -14.63 -0.74
CA ARG A 160 4.74 -15.00 -1.11
C ARG A 160 5.80 -14.30 -0.29
N SER A 161 5.42 -13.27 0.48
CA SER A 161 6.32 -12.39 1.22
C SER A 161 6.22 -12.58 2.74
N VAL A 162 5.19 -13.25 3.23
CA VAL A 162 4.88 -13.38 4.66
C VAL A 162 5.98 -14.05 5.48
N GLU A 163 6.81 -14.89 4.85
CA GLU A 163 7.96 -15.55 5.50
C GLU A 163 9.25 -14.72 5.44
N ASN A 164 9.27 -13.67 4.60
CA ASN A 164 10.47 -12.89 4.37
C ASN A 164 10.74 -11.95 5.54
N GLN A 165 11.95 -12.04 6.11
CA GLN A 165 12.35 -11.28 7.30
C GLN A 165 12.38 -9.77 7.04
N GLN A 166 12.77 -9.33 5.85
CA GLN A 166 12.80 -7.90 5.52
C GLN A 166 11.38 -7.31 5.51
N HIS A 167 10.38 -8.02 4.95
CA HIS A 167 8.98 -7.59 5.00
C HIS A 167 8.48 -7.49 6.44
N ARG A 168 8.74 -8.50 7.26
CA ARG A 168 8.36 -8.51 8.67
C ARG A 168 8.99 -7.36 9.44
N LEU A 169 10.30 -7.13 9.25
CA LEU A 169 11.02 -6.04 9.89
C LEU A 169 10.44 -4.68 9.47
N THR A 170 10.19 -4.48 8.18
CA THR A 170 9.68 -3.21 7.67
C THR A 170 8.30 -2.90 8.24
N VAL A 171 7.35 -3.85 8.19
CA VAL A 171 6.00 -3.60 8.72
C VAL A 171 5.95 -3.42 10.23
N SER A 172 6.92 -3.97 10.98
CA SER A 172 6.99 -3.73 12.43
C SER A 172 7.39 -2.30 12.80
N GLY A 173 7.83 -1.51 11.84
CA GLY A 173 8.13 -0.09 12.01
C GLY A 173 7.03 0.86 11.51
N PHE A 174 5.88 0.34 11.05
CA PHE A 174 4.80 1.18 10.54
C PHE A 174 3.96 1.82 11.65
N ASP A 175 3.55 3.06 11.40
CA ASP A 175 2.54 3.75 12.21
C ASP A 175 1.10 3.51 11.73
N ILE A 176 0.94 2.80 10.62
CA ILE A 176 -0.34 2.40 10.03
C ILE A 176 -0.56 0.90 10.15
N PRO A 177 -1.81 0.41 10.12
CA PRO A 177 -2.09 -1.01 10.17
C PRO A 177 -1.51 -1.78 8.98
N ALA A 178 -1.03 -2.99 9.26
CA ALA A 178 -0.57 -3.92 8.24
C ALA A 178 -1.27 -5.28 8.37
N GLY A 179 -1.63 -5.88 7.23
CA GLY A 179 -2.24 -7.21 7.17
C GLY A 179 -1.30 -8.24 6.57
N MET A 180 -1.17 -9.37 7.26
CA MET A 180 -0.44 -10.53 6.76
C MET A 180 -1.39 -11.50 6.08
N LYS A 181 -1.11 -11.83 4.82
CA LYS A 181 -1.85 -12.90 4.13
C LYS A 181 -1.31 -14.28 4.56
N ASN A 182 -2.17 -15.30 4.49
CA ASN A 182 -1.72 -16.70 4.63
C ASN A 182 -0.64 -16.97 3.58
N PRO A 183 0.40 -17.76 3.89
CA PRO A 183 1.35 -18.20 2.90
C PRO A 183 0.67 -19.03 1.81
N THR A 184 1.31 -19.18 0.65
CA THR A 184 0.75 -19.92 -0.49
C THR A 184 0.43 -21.38 -0.18
N GLY A 185 1.13 -21.96 0.79
CA GLY A 185 0.85 -23.32 1.30
C GLY A 185 -0.33 -23.40 2.29
N GLY A 186 -0.92 -22.27 2.69
CA GLY A 186 -2.08 -22.23 3.58
C GLY A 186 -1.78 -22.43 5.07
N ASP A 187 -0.51 -22.47 5.47
CA ASP A 187 -0.12 -22.65 6.88
C ASP A 187 -0.39 -21.38 7.70
N LEU A 188 -1.40 -21.45 8.57
CA LEU A 188 -1.77 -20.35 9.46
C LEU A 188 -0.71 -20.08 10.54
N THR A 189 0.08 -21.06 10.93
CA THR A 189 1.13 -20.90 11.94
C THR A 189 2.17 -19.88 11.48
N VAL A 190 2.59 -19.98 10.23
CA VAL A 190 3.55 -19.02 9.62
C VAL A 190 2.99 -17.60 9.60
N MET A 191 1.71 -17.44 9.27
CA MET A 191 1.03 -16.14 9.29
C MET A 191 0.94 -15.59 10.72
N MET A 192 0.56 -16.40 11.70
CA MET A 192 0.47 -16.00 13.10
C MET A 192 1.83 -15.60 13.68
N LEU A 193 2.90 -16.32 13.37
CA LEU A 193 4.27 -15.95 13.77
C LEU A 193 4.69 -14.59 13.14
N SER A 194 4.21 -14.27 11.97
CA SER A 194 4.44 -12.97 11.33
C SER A 194 3.71 -11.85 12.09
N LEU A 195 2.48 -12.08 12.54
CA LEU A 195 1.71 -11.13 13.34
C LEU A 195 2.36 -10.83 14.70
N ILE A 196 2.91 -11.84 15.37
CA ILE A 196 3.65 -11.67 16.63
C ILE A 196 4.84 -10.73 16.43
N HIS A 197 5.50 -10.82 15.27
CA HIS A 197 6.62 -9.95 14.94
C HIS A 197 6.20 -8.47 14.77
N ILE A 198 4.98 -8.21 14.33
CA ILE A 198 4.39 -6.87 14.20
C ILE A 198 3.91 -6.34 15.55
N SER A 199 3.27 -7.18 16.36
CA SER A 199 2.61 -6.73 17.60
C SER A 199 3.56 -6.46 18.76
N GLU A 200 4.85 -6.85 18.66
CA GLU A 200 5.86 -6.64 19.71
C GLU A 200 7.14 -5.89 19.24
N PRO A 201 7.04 -4.83 18.44
CA PRO A 201 8.24 -4.13 17.94
C PRO A 201 9.05 -3.46 19.06
N THR A 202 8.39 -3.11 20.17
CA THR A 202 9.00 -2.36 21.28
C THR A 202 9.82 -3.23 22.25
N ARG A 203 9.73 -4.55 22.17
CA ARG A 203 10.51 -5.46 23.03
C ARG A 203 11.89 -5.76 22.45
N ARG A 204 12.26 -5.17 21.34
CA ARG A 204 13.60 -5.34 20.76
C ARG A 204 14.55 -4.38 21.40
N THR A 205 15.48 -4.91 22.16
CA THR A 205 16.72 -4.20 22.47
C THR A 205 17.43 -3.90 21.15
N PRO A 206 17.83 -2.65 20.89
CA PRO A 206 18.68 -2.36 19.74
C PRO A 206 19.93 -3.23 19.82
N ILE A 207 20.22 -3.95 18.77
CA ILE A 207 21.48 -4.68 18.62
C ILE A 207 22.55 -3.67 18.22
#